data_3c6b4e2e48d3ef36af99d36d39792f40
#
_entry.id   3c6b4e2e48d3ef36af99d36d39792f40
#
_cell.length_a   1.000
_cell.length_b   1.000
_cell.length_c   1.000
_cell.angle_alpha   90.00
_cell.angle_beta   90.00
_cell.angle_gamma   90.00
#
_symmetry.space_group_name_H-M   'P 1'
#
loop_
_entity.id
_entity.type
_entity.pdbx_description
1 polymer ?
#
loop_
_entity_poly.entity_id
_entity_poly.type
_entity_poly.pdbx_seq_one_letter_code
_entity_poly.pdbx_strand_id
1 'polypeptide(L)'
;LARRPAAHSGRRHLLLLLGVAAAGWIFRLLVGLDAFPAGYAWNRTLPATLDWFVVGMAFAVVQTDPDLRHRAGRWVSTVPWHLYGLAACMFWVLTTRTAGPYDLSPPTFGQASVKHAANTVVAALLLAPSFLGARTSLSAILRSRVLGYLGRISYGIFLWHLPVMFGVRSALGLEIFAWGFWSTTLLTLAISIVLAALSWRF
;
A
#
# COMPACT_ATOMS: atom_id res chain seq x y z
N LEU A 1 12.92 -26.33 29.20
CA LEU A 1 11.46 -26.43 28.94
C LEU A 1 11.05 -25.26 28.02
N ALA A 2 11.24 -25.44 26.69
CA ALA A 2 10.78 -24.50 25.70
C ALA A 2 9.25 -24.56 25.65
N ARG A 3 8.58 -23.52 26.14
CA ARG A 3 7.13 -23.34 25.93
C ARG A 3 6.92 -23.29 24.41
N ARG A 4 6.30 -24.32 23.84
CA ARG A 4 5.74 -24.24 22.48
C ARG A 4 4.79 -23.05 22.46
N PRO A 5 5.01 -22.03 21.62
CA PRO A 5 4.03 -20.97 21.48
C PRO A 5 2.72 -21.62 21.02
N ALA A 6 1.63 -21.34 21.73
CA ALA A 6 0.35 -21.96 21.49
C ALA A 6 -0.08 -21.69 20.03
N ALA A 7 -0.31 -22.75 19.27
CA ALA A 7 -0.77 -22.73 17.86
C ALA A 7 -2.07 -21.90 17.64
N HIS A 8 -2.68 -21.43 18.72
CA HIS A 8 -3.89 -20.60 18.70
C HIS A 8 -3.62 -19.09 18.64
N SER A 9 -2.35 -18.64 18.80
CA SER A 9 -2.08 -17.21 18.88
C SER A 9 -2.18 -16.52 17.49
N GLY A 10 -1.63 -17.13 16.44
CA GLY A 10 -1.66 -16.55 15.08
C GLY A 10 -3.08 -16.37 14.56
N ARG A 11 -3.94 -17.37 14.73
CA ARG A 11 -5.35 -17.29 14.32
C ARG A 11 -6.12 -16.20 15.07
N ARG A 12 -5.90 -16.04 16.38
CA ARG A 12 -6.50 -14.95 17.17
C ARG A 12 -6.05 -13.58 16.67
N HIS A 13 -4.77 -13.41 16.39
CA HIS A 13 -4.26 -12.15 15.83
C HIS A 13 -4.87 -11.84 14.47
N LEU A 14 -5.02 -12.82 13.57
CA LEU A 14 -5.67 -12.61 12.28
C LEU A 14 -7.15 -12.24 12.45
N LEU A 15 -7.87 -12.82 13.40
CA LEU A 15 -9.26 -12.43 13.70
C LEU A 15 -9.37 -11.01 14.24
N LEU A 16 -8.45 -10.60 15.12
CA LEU A 16 -8.37 -9.21 15.60
C LEU A 16 -8.08 -8.23 14.44
N LEU A 17 -7.14 -8.57 13.57
CA LEU A 17 -6.82 -7.77 12.39
C LEU A 17 -8.00 -7.66 11.43
N LEU A 18 -8.77 -8.73 11.25
CA LEU A 18 -10.01 -8.69 10.48
C LEU A 18 -11.03 -7.74 11.10
N GLY A 19 -11.16 -7.74 12.43
CA GLY A 19 -11.99 -6.77 13.16
C GLY A 19 -11.54 -5.31 12.93
N VAL A 20 -10.23 -5.06 12.92
CA VAL A 20 -9.66 -3.73 12.64
C VAL A 20 -9.96 -3.31 11.19
N ALA A 21 -9.81 -4.22 10.22
CA ALA A 21 -10.16 -3.94 8.83
C ALA A 21 -11.66 -3.64 8.68
N ALA A 22 -12.52 -4.44 9.33
CA ALA A 22 -13.95 -4.22 9.32
C ALA A 22 -14.33 -2.85 9.92
N ALA A 23 -13.69 -2.45 11.03
CA ALA A 23 -13.89 -1.12 11.61
C ALA A 23 -13.50 0.01 10.63
N GLY A 24 -12.40 -0.14 9.90
CA GLY A 24 -12.00 0.80 8.85
C GLY A 24 -13.05 0.90 7.74
N TRP A 25 -13.58 -0.22 7.30
CA TRP A 25 -14.65 -0.24 6.28
C TRP A 25 -15.97 0.33 6.79
N ILE A 26 -16.36 0.04 8.04
CA ILE A 26 -17.55 0.66 8.67
C ILE A 26 -17.36 2.17 8.71
N PHE A 27 -16.19 2.66 9.13
CA PHE A 27 -15.90 4.10 9.13
C PHE A 27 -16.05 4.71 7.72
N ARG A 28 -15.52 4.07 6.68
CA ARG A 28 -15.70 4.53 5.31
C ARG A 28 -17.15 4.57 4.87
N LEU A 29 -17.94 3.56 5.24
CA LEU A 29 -19.38 3.55 4.97
C LEU A 29 -20.11 4.71 5.65
N LEU A 30 -19.79 5.00 6.92
CA LEU A 30 -20.35 6.13 7.64
C LEU A 30 -19.99 7.47 6.98
N VAL A 31 -18.76 7.62 6.49
CA VAL A 31 -18.34 8.79 5.70
C VAL A 31 -19.15 8.88 4.39
N GLY A 32 -19.39 7.76 3.73
CA GLY A 32 -20.18 7.70 2.49
C GLY A 32 -21.68 7.96 2.69
N LEU A 33 -22.17 7.82 3.92
CA LEU A 33 -23.53 8.16 4.33
C LEU A 33 -23.64 9.60 4.89
N ASP A 34 -22.63 10.42 4.67
CA ASP A 34 -22.54 11.82 5.15
C ASP A 34 -22.72 11.97 6.67
N ALA A 35 -22.33 10.94 7.44
CA ALA A 35 -22.39 10.99 8.91
C ALA A 35 -21.41 11.99 9.55
N PHE A 36 -20.47 12.54 8.77
CA PHE A 36 -19.45 13.48 9.24
C PHE A 36 -19.49 14.79 8.44
N PRO A 37 -19.32 15.95 9.11
CA PRO A 37 -19.14 17.22 8.41
C PRO A 37 -17.86 17.17 7.55
N ALA A 38 -17.85 17.90 6.43
CA ALA A 38 -16.76 17.91 5.44
C ALA A 38 -16.56 16.58 4.66
N GLY A 39 -17.47 15.64 4.70
CA GLY A 39 -17.69 14.56 3.76
C GLY A 39 -16.42 13.78 3.36
N TYR A 40 -16.09 13.82 2.08
CA TYR A 40 -15.04 13.01 1.45
C TYR A 40 -13.62 13.18 2.06
N ALA A 41 -13.32 14.29 2.72
CA ALA A 41 -12.02 14.51 3.35
C ALA A 41 -11.67 13.42 4.41
N TRP A 42 -12.66 12.88 5.10
CA TRP A 42 -12.49 11.82 6.08
C TRP A 42 -12.00 10.50 5.50
N ASN A 43 -12.22 10.25 4.21
CA ASN A 43 -11.70 9.07 3.52
C ASN A 43 -10.17 9.06 3.39
N ARG A 44 -9.50 10.18 3.66
CA ARG A 44 -8.02 10.32 3.65
C ARG A 44 -7.42 10.21 5.04
N THR A 45 -8.22 9.94 6.07
CA THR A 45 -7.75 9.81 7.44
C THR A 45 -7.32 8.37 7.76
N LEU A 46 -6.54 8.21 8.83
CA LEU A 46 -6.06 6.90 9.27
C LEU A 46 -7.17 5.86 9.46
N PRO A 47 -8.32 6.15 10.10
CA PRO A 47 -9.40 5.17 10.24
C PRO A 47 -9.88 4.60 8.90
N ALA A 48 -9.94 5.42 7.85
CA ALA A 48 -10.39 5.01 6.53
C ALA A 48 -9.37 4.15 5.77
N THR A 49 -8.12 4.03 6.24
CA THR A 49 -7.02 3.31 5.60
C THR A 49 -6.45 2.21 6.48
N LEU A 50 -7.13 1.85 7.57
CA LEU A 50 -6.68 0.81 8.51
C LEU A 50 -6.44 -0.54 7.83
N ASP A 51 -7.23 -0.89 6.83
CA ASP A 51 -7.11 -2.14 6.06
C ASP A 51 -5.75 -2.26 5.35
N TRP A 52 -5.12 -1.16 4.93
CA TRP A 52 -3.77 -1.19 4.35
C TRP A 52 -2.73 -1.64 5.38
N PHE A 53 -2.84 -1.15 6.62
CA PHE A 53 -1.96 -1.58 7.70
C PHE A 53 -2.24 -3.03 8.10
N VAL A 54 -3.52 -3.44 8.08
CA VAL A 54 -3.92 -4.82 8.36
C VAL A 54 -3.26 -5.81 7.42
N VAL A 55 -3.14 -5.51 6.13
CA VAL A 55 -2.44 -6.39 5.17
C VAL A 55 -0.98 -6.60 5.58
N GLY A 56 -0.26 -5.54 5.92
CA GLY A 56 1.12 -5.65 6.39
C GLY A 56 1.26 -6.43 7.70
N MET A 57 0.39 -6.15 8.67
CA MET A 57 0.36 -6.85 9.95
C MET A 57 -0.01 -8.33 9.78
N ALA A 58 -0.95 -8.66 8.89
CA ALA A 58 -1.31 -10.04 8.58
C ALA A 58 -0.13 -10.83 8.01
N PHE A 59 0.65 -10.24 7.11
CA PHE A 59 1.90 -10.87 6.65
C PHE A 59 2.89 -11.09 7.79
N ALA A 60 3.04 -10.14 8.72
CA ALA A 60 3.90 -10.30 9.88
C ALA A 60 3.43 -11.45 10.78
N VAL A 61 2.13 -11.55 11.06
CA VAL A 61 1.56 -12.66 11.84
C VAL A 61 1.80 -13.99 11.15
N VAL A 62 1.58 -14.09 9.84
CA VAL A 62 1.83 -15.33 9.08
C VAL A 62 3.32 -15.70 9.11
N GLN A 63 4.22 -14.74 9.10
CA GLN A 63 5.67 -14.98 9.18
C GLN A 63 6.12 -15.51 10.54
N THR A 64 5.48 -15.05 11.61
CA THR A 64 5.84 -15.45 13.00
C THR A 64 5.24 -16.78 13.43
N ASP A 65 4.16 -17.24 12.78
CA ASP A 65 3.51 -18.53 13.03
C ASP A 65 4.03 -19.59 12.04
N PRO A 66 4.78 -20.61 12.48
CA PRO A 66 5.38 -21.61 11.60
C PRO A 66 4.36 -22.39 10.77
N ASP A 67 3.19 -22.72 11.34
CA ASP A 67 2.15 -23.49 10.66
C ASP A 67 1.48 -22.67 9.57
N LEU A 68 1.13 -21.42 9.87
CA LEU A 68 0.57 -20.49 8.89
C LEU A 68 1.56 -20.20 7.77
N ARG A 69 2.83 -19.93 8.12
CA ARG A 69 3.90 -19.70 7.16
C ARG A 69 4.09 -20.89 6.22
N HIS A 70 4.10 -22.11 6.76
CA HIS A 70 4.28 -23.32 5.95
C HIS A 70 3.13 -23.53 4.99
N ARG A 71 1.88 -23.38 5.45
CA ARG A 71 0.68 -23.54 4.61
C ARG A 71 0.61 -22.45 3.52
N ALA A 72 0.73 -21.18 3.91
CA ALA A 72 0.69 -20.06 2.99
C ALA A 72 1.85 -20.11 2.00
N GLY A 73 3.07 -20.42 2.45
CA GLY A 73 4.26 -20.55 1.60
C GLY A 73 4.13 -21.64 0.55
N ARG A 74 3.60 -22.80 0.91
CA ARG A 74 3.32 -23.89 -0.06
C ARG A 74 2.34 -23.43 -1.12
N TRP A 75 1.23 -22.85 -0.72
CA TRP A 75 0.21 -22.36 -1.66
C TRP A 75 0.77 -21.31 -2.60
N VAL A 76 1.44 -20.30 -2.07
CA VAL A 76 2.01 -19.20 -2.88
C VAL A 76 3.14 -19.68 -3.79
N SER A 77 3.94 -20.67 -3.37
CA SER A 77 5.02 -21.20 -4.22
C SER A 77 4.52 -22.02 -5.43
N THR A 78 3.30 -22.58 -5.33
CA THR A 78 2.69 -23.30 -6.47
C THR A 78 2.06 -22.39 -7.52
N VAL A 79 1.63 -21.18 -7.12
CA VAL A 79 0.86 -20.26 -8.00
C VAL A 79 1.40 -18.82 -8.03
N PRO A 80 2.73 -18.57 -7.95
CA PRO A 80 3.23 -17.20 -7.81
C PRO A 80 2.88 -16.30 -9.00
N TRP A 81 2.93 -16.85 -10.21
CA TRP A 81 2.63 -16.11 -11.44
C TRP A 81 1.15 -15.80 -11.61
N HIS A 82 0.26 -16.67 -11.11
CA HIS A 82 -1.18 -16.40 -11.11
C HIS A 82 -1.51 -15.22 -10.19
N LEU A 83 -0.83 -15.09 -9.05
CA LEU A 83 -1.01 -13.94 -8.15
C LEU A 83 -0.59 -12.63 -8.83
N TYR A 84 0.54 -12.63 -9.52
CA TYR A 84 0.99 -11.46 -10.29
C TYR A 84 0.07 -11.15 -11.47
N GLY A 85 -0.40 -12.18 -12.19
CA GLY A 85 -1.36 -12.03 -13.29
C GLY A 85 -2.68 -11.42 -12.78
N LEU A 86 -3.21 -11.93 -11.66
CA LEU A 86 -4.41 -11.39 -11.03
C LEU A 86 -4.20 -9.93 -10.58
N ALA A 87 -3.05 -9.63 -9.97
CA ALA A 87 -2.71 -8.26 -9.59
C ALA A 87 -2.66 -7.32 -10.81
N ALA A 88 -2.07 -7.78 -11.93
CA ALA A 88 -2.02 -7.00 -13.17
C ALA A 88 -3.43 -6.79 -13.77
N CYS A 89 -4.28 -7.81 -13.78
CA CYS A 89 -5.67 -7.70 -14.23
C CYS A 89 -6.46 -6.72 -13.36
N MET A 90 -6.34 -6.82 -12.04
CA MET A 90 -7.01 -5.88 -11.13
C MET A 90 -6.47 -4.45 -11.27
N PHE A 91 -5.16 -4.30 -11.44
CA PHE A 91 -4.57 -3.00 -11.71
C PHE A 91 -5.09 -2.41 -13.02
N TRP A 92 -5.22 -3.23 -14.07
CA TRP A 92 -5.81 -2.79 -15.34
C TRP A 92 -7.26 -2.33 -15.16
N VAL A 93 -8.08 -3.04 -14.37
CA VAL A 93 -9.46 -2.61 -14.03
C VAL A 93 -9.45 -1.25 -13.33
N LEU A 94 -8.45 -0.97 -12.48
CA LEU A 94 -8.28 0.33 -11.81
C LEU A 94 -7.99 1.48 -12.79
N THR A 95 -7.51 1.19 -13.99
CA THR A 95 -7.31 2.21 -15.05
C THR A 95 -8.57 2.48 -15.86
N THR A 96 -9.65 1.75 -15.61
CA THR A 96 -10.94 1.94 -16.29
C THR A 96 -11.85 2.91 -15.53
N ARG A 97 -12.93 3.34 -16.16
CA ARG A 97 -13.95 4.23 -15.54
C ARG A 97 -14.65 3.64 -14.32
N THR A 98 -14.53 2.34 -14.08
CA THR A 98 -15.10 1.69 -12.89
C THR A 98 -14.44 2.17 -11.59
N ALA A 99 -13.17 2.61 -11.66
CA ALA A 99 -12.42 3.12 -10.52
C ALA A 99 -12.50 4.65 -10.37
N GLY A 100 -13.19 5.34 -11.27
CA GLY A 100 -13.39 6.78 -11.22
C GLY A 100 -13.32 7.46 -12.58
N PRO A 101 -13.66 8.74 -12.63
CA PRO A 101 -13.56 9.53 -13.84
C PRO A 101 -12.11 9.76 -14.24
N TYR A 102 -11.86 10.03 -15.54
CA TYR A 102 -10.52 10.35 -16.06
C TYR A 102 -10.14 11.84 -15.91
N ASP A 103 -11.10 12.66 -15.53
CA ASP A 103 -10.90 14.07 -15.23
C ASP A 103 -10.69 14.30 -13.72
N LEU A 104 -10.58 15.56 -13.33
CA LEU A 104 -10.41 15.96 -11.93
C LEU A 104 -11.72 15.97 -11.12
N SER A 105 -12.82 15.49 -11.70
CA SER A 105 -14.08 15.43 -10.97
C SER A 105 -13.99 14.43 -9.81
N PRO A 106 -14.62 14.72 -8.67
CA PRO A 106 -14.58 13.82 -7.53
C PRO A 106 -15.27 12.49 -7.88
N PRO A 107 -14.65 11.34 -7.56
CA PRO A 107 -15.27 10.05 -7.77
C PRO A 107 -16.47 9.88 -6.85
N THR A 108 -17.46 9.11 -7.29
CA THR A 108 -18.56 8.69 -6.41
C THR A 108 -18.02 7.83 -5.27
N PHE A 109 -18.76 7.74 -4.17
CA PHE A 109 -18.38 6.88 -3.03
C PHE A 109 -18.12 5.43 -3.46
N GLY A 110 -18.96 4.88 -4.36
CA GLY A 110 -18.79 3.53 -4.90
C GLY A 110 -17.47 3.38 -5.65
N GLN A 111 -17.16 4.30 -6.56
CA GLN A 111 -15.90 4.32 -7.32
C GLN A 111 -14.67 4.43 -6.41
N ALA A 112 -14.72 5.34 -5.43
CA ALA A 112 -13.65 5.50 -4.45
C ALA A 112 -13.44 4.24 -3.60
N SER A 113 -14.53 3.54 -3.24
CA SER A 113 -14.48 2.31 -2.46
C SER A 113 -13.93 1.13 -3.28
N VAL A 114 -14.35 0.99 -4.53
CA VAL A 114 -13.81 -0.02 -5.47
C VAL A 114 -12.31 0.22 -5.68
N LYS A 115 -11.90 1.45 -5.94
CA LYS A 115 -10.50 1.83 -6.11
C LYS A 115 -9.67 1.49 -4.87
N HIS A 116 -10.18 1.82 -3.69
CA HIS A 116 -9.51 1.53 -2.42
C HIS A 116 -9.34 0.02 -2.19
N ALA A 117 -10.43 -0.76 -2.30
CA ALA A 117 -10.39 -2.21 -2.14
C ALA A 117 -9.45 -2.89 -3.14
N ALA A 118 -9.54 -2.52 -4.41
CA ALA A 118 -8.71 -3.10 -5.45
C ALA A 118 -7.22 -2.76 -5.25
N ASN A 119 -6.87 -1.53 -4.83
CA ASN A 119 -5.49 -1.17 -4.48
C ASN A 119 -4.96 -2.04 -3.32
N THR A 120 -5.77 -2.26 -2.27
CA THR A 120 -5.42 -3.13 -1.14
C THR A 120 -5.14 -4.56 -1.61
N VAL A 121 -6.00 -5.11 -2.46
CA VAL A 121 -5.85 -6.46 -3.00
C VAL A 121 -4.63 -6.56 -3.93
N VAL A 122 -4.43 -5.59 -4.82
CA VAL A 122 -3.25 -5.53 -5.71
C VAL A 122 -1.96 -5.51 -4.89
N ALA A 123 -1.88 -4.66 -3.86
CA ALA A 123 -0.72 -4.60 -2.98
C ALA A 123 -0.48 -5.95 -2.26
N ALA A 124 -1.54 -6.56 -1.72
CA ALA A 124 -1.45 -7.87 -1.07
C ALA A 124 -0.95 -8.97 -2.03
N LEU A 125 -1.49 -9.04 -3.26
CA LEU A 125 -1.11 -10.02 -4.27
C LEU A 125 0.34 -9.84 -4.75
N LEU A 126 0.81 -8.61 -4.92
CA LEU A 126 2.20 -8.32 -5.32
C LEU A 126 3.19 -8.66 -4.21
N LEU A 127 2.83 -8.41 -2.96
CA LEU A 127 3.71 -8.61 -1.82
C LEU A 127 3.73 -10.06 -1.33
N ALA A 128 2.61 -10.79 -1.43
CA ALA A 128 2.46 -12.14 -0.89
C ALA A 128 3.59 -13.11 -1.31
N PRO A 129 4.00 -13.23 -2.60
CA PRO A 129 5.07 -14.15 -2.98
C PRO A 129 6.41 -13.81 -2.30
N SER A 130 6.72 -12.52 -2.18
CA SER A 130 7.97 -12.07 -1.57
C SER A 130 8.01 -12.30 -0.06
N PHE A 131 6.91 -12.04 0.63
CA PHE A 131 6.80 -12.25 2.07
C PHE A 131 6.70 -13.73 2.43
N LEU A 132 5.98 -14.53 1.66
CA LEU A 132 5.74 -15.94 1.97
C LEU A 132 6.81 -16.90 1.40
N GLY A 133 7.90 -16.35 0.85
CA GLY A 133 9.09 -17.11 0.55
C GLY A 133 9.18 -17.70 -0.86
N ALA A 134 8.29 -17.32 -1.78
CA ALA A 134 8.43 -17.71 -3.18
C ALA A 134 9.69 -17.12 -3.80
N ARG A 135 10.45 -17.95 -4.50
CA ARG A 135 11.66 -17.53 -5.22
C ARG A 135 11.29 -17.14 -6.65
N THR A 136 10.90 -15.89 -6.84
CA THR A 136 10.59 -15.30 -8.14
C THR A 136 11.57 -14.18 -8.47
N SER A 137 11.69 -13.82 -9.75
CA SER A 137 12.53 -12.68 -10.17
C SER A 137 12.11 -11.39 -9.46
N LEU A 138 10.78 -11.15 -9.30
CA LEU A 138 10.27 -10.00 -8.58
C LEU A 138 10.65 -10.04 -7.10
N SER A 139 10.59 -11.21 -6.45
CA SER A 139 11.01 -11.33 -5.05
C SER A 139 12.50 -11.08 -4.85
N ALA A 140 13.34 -11.42 -5.85
CA ALA A 140 14.76 -11.11 -5.82
C ALA A 140 15.01 -9.60 -5.95
N ILE A 141 14.28 -8.91 -6.83
CA ILE A 141 14.34 -7.45 -6.97
C ILE A 141 13.91 -6.76 -5.67
N LEU A 142 12.76 -7.17 -5.09
CA LEU A 142 12.23 -6.59 -3.85
C LEU A 142 13.14 -6.81 -2.64
N ARG A 143 13.96 -7.88 -2.64
CA ARG A 143 14.96 -8.16 -1.59
C ARG A 143 16.32 -7.51 -1.86
N SER A 144 16.46 -6.74 -2.95
CA SER A 144 17.71 -6.06 -3.26
C SER A 144 18.08 -5.06 -2.17
N ARG A 145 19.39 -4.81 -2.01
CA ARG A 145 19.91 -3.84 -1.03
C ARG A 145 19.36 -2.43 -1.28
N VAL A 146 19.18 -2.07 -2.56
CA VAL A 146 18.67 -0.76 -2.97
C VAL A 146 17.22 -0.59 -2.53
N LEU A 147 16.32 -1.53 -2.88
CA LEU A 147 14.92 -1.45 -2.47
C LEU A 147 14.74 -1.60 -0.96
N GLY A 148 15.57 -2.41 -0.31
CA GLY A 148 15.59 -2.50 1.15
C GLY A 148 16.01 -1.18 1.81
N TYR A 149 16.96 -0.44 1.21
CA TYR A 149 17.33 0.89 1.70
C TYR A 149 16.21 1.92 1.45
N LEU A 150 15.66 1.97 0.23
CA LEU A 150 14.52 2.84 -0.08
C LEU A 150 13.32 2.57 0.82
N GLY A 151 13.04 1.31 1.14
CA GLY A 151 12.00 0.94 2.10
C GLY A 151 12.24 1.53 3.49
N ARG A 152 13.48 1.55 3.98
CA ARG A 152 13.81 2.14 5.28
C ARG A 152 13.62 3.65 5.33
N ILE A 153 13.94 4.36 4.24
CA ILE A 153 13.79 5.82 4.15
C ILE A 153 12.45 6.25 3.55
N SER A 154 11.55 5.30 3.22
CA SER A 154 10.29 5.56 2.51
C SER A 154 9.38 6.56 3.23
N TYR A 155 9.34 6.52 4.55
CA TYR A 155 8.59 7.50 5.34
C TYR A 155 9.16 8.91 5.19
N GLY A 156 10.48 9.06 5.18
CA GLY A 156 11.13 10.33 4.88
C GLY A 156 10.81 10.82 3.47
N ILE A 157 10.84 9.93 2.45
CA ILE A 157 10.45 10.28 1.08
C ILE A 157 9.00 10.75 1.06
N PHE A 158 8.10 10.05 1.77
CA PHE A 158 6.70 10.45 1.88
C PHE A 158 6.52 11.84 2.53
N LEU A 159 7.28 12.18 3.54
CA LEU A 159 7.20 13.50 4.17
C LEU A 159 7.75 14.62 3.25
N TRP A 160 8.86 14.36 2.56
CA TRP A 160 9.54 15.38 1.76
C TRP A 160 8.96 15.60 0.36
N HIS A 161 8.24 14.59 -0.22
CA HIS A 161 7.82 14.70 -1.63
C HIS A 161 6.88 15.88 -1.91
N LEU A 162 5.95 16.21 -1.01
CA LEU A 162 5.03 17.34 -1.23
C LEU A 162 5.73 18.71 -1.13
N PRO A 163 6.45 19.02 -0.03
CA PRO A 163 7.22 20.28 0.04
C PRO A 163 8.19 20.44 -1.14
N VAL A 164 8.90 19.37 -1.50
CA VAL A 164 9.84 19.40 -2.64
C VAL A 164 9.13 19.62 -3.95
N MET A 165 8.01 18.94 -4.18
CA MET A 165 7.21 19.12 -5.41
C MET A 165 6.73 20.57 -5.56
N PHE A 166 6.22 21.17 -4.50
CA PHE A 166 5.81 22.58 -4.52
C PHE A 166 7.00 23.51 -4.75
N GLY A 167 8.13 23.28 -4.08
CA GLY A 167 9.35 24.07 -4.27
C GLY A 167 9.91 23.97 -5.69
N VAL A 168 10.03 22.78 -6.26
CA VAL A 168 10.49 22.56 -7.64
C VAL A 168 9.58 23.26 -8.64
N ARG A 169 8.27 23.14 -8.48
CA ARG A 169 7.31 23.79 -9.40
C ARG A 169 7.36 25.30 -9.31
N SER A 170 7.42 25.86 -8.10
CA SER A 170 7.57 27.30 -7.87
C SER A 170 8.86 27.83 -8.48
N ALA A 171 9.98 27.12 -8.25
CA ALA A 171 11.29 27.53 -8.77
C ALA A 171 11.39 27.48 -10.32
N LEU A 172 10.67 26.54 -10.95
CA LEU A 172 10.66 26.37 -12.39
C LEU A 172 9.50 27.08 -13.09
N GLY A 173 8.61 27.77 -12.37
CA GLY A 173 7.43 28.44 -12.93
C GLY A 173 6.46 27.51 -13.65
N LEU A 174 6.38 26.23 -13.24
CA LEU A 174 5.59 25.21 -13.94
C LEU A 174 4.15 25.21 -13.45
N GLU A 175 3.21 25.27 -14.39
CA GLU A 175 1.78 25.04 -14.11
C GLU A 175 1.48 23.54 -13.87
N ILE A 176 0.33 23.28 -13.23
CA ILE A 176 -0.18 21.91 -13.03
C ILE A 176 -0.53 21.38 -14.44
N PHE A 177 0.01 20.21 -14.79
CA PHE A 177 -0.15 19.56 -16.10
C PHE A 177 0.61 20.19 -17.28
N ALA A 178 1.55 21.13 -17.04
CA ALA A 178 2.44 21.61 -18.08
C ALA A 178 3.39 20.52 -18.59
N TRP A 179 3.93 20.73 -19.81
CA TRP A 179 5.00 19.89 -20.35
C TRP A 179 6.18 19.83 -19.39
N GLY A 180 6.62 18.59 -19.06
CA GLY A 180 7.68 18.39 -18.07
C GLY A 180 7.27 17.50 -16.89
N PHE A 181 6.11 16.81 -16.97
CA PHE A 181 5.66 15.89 -15.92
C PHE A 181 6.76 14.92 -15.47
N TRP A 182 7.45 14.27 -16.41
CA TRP A 182 8.51 13.32 -16.10
C TRP A 182 9.73 13.98 -15.47
N SER A 183 10.18 15.10 -15.98
CA SER A 183 11.33 15.83 -15.43
C SER A 183 11.04 16.35 -14.03
N THR A 184 9.87 16.93 -13.81
CA THR A 184 9.44 17.39 -12.50
C THR A 184 9.31 16.25 -11.50
N THR A 185 8.72 15.13 -11.92
CA THR A 185 8.56 13.93 -11.09
C THR A 185 9.91 13.33 -10.71
N LEU A 186 10.81 13.15 -11.67
CA LEU A 186 12.14 12.60 -11.42
C LEU A 186 12.98 13.52 -10.53
N LEU A 187 12.94 14.82 -10.76
CA LEU A 187 13.65 15.80 -9.93
C LEU A 187 13.10 15.82 -8.50
N THR A 188 11.76 15.85 -8.35
CA THR A 188 11.11 15.77 -7.04
C THR A 188 11.49 14.48 -6.30
N LEU A 189 11.46 13.37 -6.99
CA LEU A 189 11.83 12.07 -6.40
C LEU A 189 13.30 12.05 -5.97
N ALA A 190 14.21 12.51 -6.82
CA ALA A 190 15.64 12.55 -6.52
C ALA A 190 15.95 13.41 -5.29
N ILE A 191 15.40 14.64 -5.24
CA ILE A 191 15.59 15.54 -4.09
C ILE A 191 14.95 14.95 -2.83
N SER A 192 13.75 14.36 -2.93
CA SER A 192 13.08 13.73 -1.79
C SER A 192 13.86 12.54 -1.22
N ILE A 193 14.49 11.72 -2.07
CA ILE A 193 15.36 10.62 -1.64
C ILE A 193 16.58 11.17 -0.90
N VAL A 194 17.23 12.22 -1.41
CA VAL A 194 18.38 12.83 -0.75
C VAL A 194 18.00 13.38 0.62
N LEU A 195 16.92 14.16 0.70
CA LEU A 195 16.44 14.72 1.98
C LEU A 195 16.01 13.62 2.97
N ALA A 196 15.35 12.58 2.49
CA ALA A 196 14.98 11.44 3.31
C ALA A 196 16.22 10.68 3.84
N ALA A 197 17.23 10.49 2.99
CA ALA A 197 18.50 9.86 3.39
C ALA A 197 19.27 10.70 4.41
N LEU A 198 19.28 12.01 4.27
CA LEU A 198 19.86 12.94 5.25
C LEU A 198 19.09 12.88 6.58
N SER A 199 17.76 12.99 6.53
CA SER A 199 16.90 12.92 7.72
C SER A 199 17.00 11.58 8.47
N TRP A 200 17.36 10.52 7.77
CA TRP A 200 17.56 9.20 8.40
C TRP A 200 18.87 9.11 9.22
N ARG A 201 19.83 9.95 8.91
CA ARG A 201 21.14 9.96 9.61
C ARG A 201 21.13 10.75 10.92
N PHE A 202 20.13 11.62 11.10
CA PHE A 202 19.95 12.46 12.29
C PHE A 202 18.71 12.04 13.07
#